data_e6d069b4eeb6d6914ba00abf1b478731
#
_entry.id   e6d069b4eeb6d6914ba00abf1b478731
#
_cell.length_a   1.000
_cell.length_b   1.000
_cell.length_c   1.000
_cell.angle_alpha   90.00
_cell.angle_beta   90.00
_cell.angle_gamma   90.00
#
_symmetry.space_group_name_H-M   'P 1'
#
loop_
_entity.id
_entity.type
_entity.pdbx_description
1 polymer ?
#
loop_
_entity_poly.entity_id
_entity_poly.type
_entity_poly.pdbx_seq_one_letter_code
_entity_poly.pdbx_strand_id
1 'polypeptide(L)'
;MLQSFTQLGTLQQRIGNRSWGGEAQSAAGTQRGNPIWGRIEASHSEFEPGTSTTGTDYDADLWRLQAGLDMLLSETASGMLVGGLTVHYGTVKSDVSSSFGTGSIDATGYGFGGTLTWYGKNGFYVDTQAELTWFDSDLSSATLGRKLADGNNGFGYGLGIEAGQKIALHGNWSLTPQAQLSYASVAFDSFTDPYGALVSNGSSDSLIGRLGLSADYESEWKGSAGQTSRSHVYGIANLYYDFLDGTDVDVSGTRLTSKPQQLWGGLGVGGSLSWADDHYSVHGELLARTSLEDFGDSHAFGGSVGFSVKW
;
A
#
# COMPACT_ATOMS: atom_id res chain seq x y z
N MET A 1 -10.16 3.63 8.31
CA MET A 1 -8.95 4.23 8.88
C MET A 1 -7.80 3.21 9.01
N LEU A 2 -7.79 2.28 9.98
CA LEU A 2 -6.68 1.32 10.15
C LEU A 2 -6.53 0.29 9.01
N GLN A 3 -7.54 0.09 8.20
CA GLN A 3 -7.43 -0.64 6.94
C GLN A 3 -6.39 -0.05 5.97
N SER A 4 -6.15 1.26 6.00
CA SER A 4 -5.10 1.87 5.18
C SER A 4 -3.70 1.39 5.58
N PHE A 5 -3.49 0.97 6.84
CA PHE A 5 -2.23 0.38 7.28
C PHE A 5 -2.00 -1.03 6.70
N THR A 6 -3.06 -1.82 6.56
CA THR A 6 -3.01 -3.18 5.99
C THR A 6 -3.24 -3.21 4.48
N GLN A 7 -3.44 -2.04 3.85
CA GLN A 7 -3.57 -1.92 2.41
C GLN A 7 -2.23 -2.21 1.72
N LEU A 8 -2.24 -3.18 0.82
CA LEU A 8 -1.03 -3.62 0.11
C LEU A 8 -0.72 -2.68 -1.04
N GLY A 9 0.54 -2.24 -1.12
CA GLY A 9 1.04 -1.46 -2.25
C GLY A 9 1.10 -2.28 -3.54
N THR A 10 1.17 -1.59 -4.68
CA THR A 10 1.42 -2.23 -5.97
C THR A 10 2.85 -2.78 -6.04
N LEU A 11 3.10 -3.68 -6.99
CA LEU A 11 4.46 -4.17 -7.26
C LEU A 11 5.43 -3.01 -7.50
N GLN A 12 5.01 -2.01 -8.27
CA GLN A 12 5.82 -0.84 -8.61
C GLN A 12 6.14 0.05 -7.40
N GLN A 13 5.18 0.26 -6.51
CA GLN A 13 5.39 0.98 -5.24
C GLN A 13 6.32 0.22 -4.29
N ARG A 14 6.28 -1.11 -4.30
CA ARG A 14 7.08 -1.95 -3.41
C ARG A 14 8.54 -2.02 -3.80
N ILE A 15 8.82 -2.22 -5.07
CA ILE A 15 10.19 -2.53 -5.55
C ILE A 15 10.67 -1.65 -6.69
N GLY A 16 9.89 -0.66 -7.13
CA GLY A 16 10.20 0.15 -8.29
C GLY A 16 10.15 -0.65 -9.59
N ASN A 17 10.78 -0.12 -10.64
CA ASN A 17 10.90 -0.81 -11.91
C ASN A 17 12.05 -1.82 -11.87
N ARG A 18 11.77 -3.05 -11.46
CA ARG A 18 12.71 -4.16 -11.60
C ARG A 18 12.44 -4.92 -12.89
N SER A 19 13.29 -4.76 -13.87
CA SER A 19 13.32 -5.69 -15.00
C SER A 19 14.11 -6.93 -14.59
N TRP A 20 13.44 -8.04 -14.35
CA TRP A 20 14.06 -9.32 -14.05
C TRP A 20 14.41 -10.12 -15.32
N GLY A 21 14.03 -9.70 -16.47
CA GLY A 21 14.23 -10.46 -17.70
C GLY A 21 14.19 -9.62 -18.97
N GLY A 22 15.33 -9.21 -19.45
CA GLY A 22 15.54 -8.82 -20.84
C GLY A 22 16.71 -9.61 -21.41
N GLU A 23 16.70 -9.87 -22.72
CA GLU A 23 17.82 -10.49 -23.43
C GLU A 23 19.15 -9.77 -23.21
N ALA A 24 19.12 -8.47 -22.86
CA ALA A 24 20.27 -7.66 -22.53
C ALA A 24 20.98 -8.10 -21.23
N GLN A 25 20.27 -8.70 -20.27
CA GLN A 25 20.87 -9.21 -19.03
C GLN A 25 21.58 -10.56 -19.20
N SER A 26 21.18 -11.36 -20.16
CA SER A 26 21.82 -12.67 -20.46
C SER A 26 23.19 -12.50 -21.13
N ALA A 27 23.40 -11.38 -21.83
CA ALA A 27 24.67 -11.13 -22.56
C ALA A 27 25.78 -10.50 -21.71
N ALA A 28 25.45 -9.90 -20.55
CA ALA A 28 26.42 -9.11 -19.76
C ALA A 28 27.01 -9.83 -18.55
N GLY A 29 26.66 -11.11 -18.28
CA GLY A 29 27.22 -11.87 -17.14
C GLY A 29 26.90 -11.24 -15.78
N THR A 30 25.84 -10.46 -15.68
CA THR A 30 25.44 -9.74 -14.47
C THR A 30 25.09 -10.74 -13.37
N GLN A 31 25.73 -10.64 -12.22
CA GLN A 31 25.49 -11.44 -11.05
C GLN A 31 24.01 -11.39 -10.68
N ARG A 32 23.35 -12.54 -10.67
CA ARG A 32 21.99 -12.75 -10.19
C ARG A 32 21.99 -12.64 -8.67
N GLY A 33 22.00 -11.40 -8.16
CA GLY A 33 21.97 -11.17 -6.72
C GLY A 33 20.54 -11.13 -6.20
N ASN A 34 20.40 -11.61 -4.97
CA ASN A 34 19.15 -11.43 -4.22
C ASN A 34 19.11 -9.99 -3.67
N PRO A 35 18.11 -9.18 -3.99
CA PRO A 35 18.05 -7.82 -3.45
C PRO A 35 17.51 -7.82 -2.03
N ILE A 36 18.16 -7.02 -1.16
CA ILE A 36 17.54 -6.46 0.04
C ILE A 36 17.01 -5.08 -0.32
N TRP A 37 15.85 -4.76 0.15
CA TRP A 37 15.23 -3.47 -0.08
C TRP A 37 14.56 -2.93 1.17
N GLY A 38 14.41 -1.62 1.22
CA GLY A 38 13.63 -0.93 2.24
C GLY A 38 12.87 0.22 1.60
N ARG A 39 11.68 0.52 2.12
CA ARG A 39 10.89 1.67 1.73
C ARG A 39 10.25 2.34 2.93
N ILE A 40 10.03 3.63 2.79
CA ILE A 40 9.21 4.44 3.67
C ILE A 40 8.02 4.94 2.87
N GLU A 41 6.84 4.93 3.46
CA GLU A 41 5.66 5.55 2.89
C GLU A 41 5.00 6.45 3.92
N ALA A 42 4.37 7.51 3.44
CA ALA A 42 3.56 8.41 4.23
C ALA A 42 2.34 8.83 3.43
N SER A 43 1.20 8.99 4.10
CA SER A 43 -0.01 9.52 3.49
C SER A 43 -0.83 10.30 4.49
N HIS A 44 -1.50 11.32 3.98
CA HIS A 44 -2.56 12.08 4.64
C HIS A 44 -3.86 11.85 3.90
N SER A 45 -4.93 11.60 4.63
CA SER A 45 -6.24 11.30 4.05
C SER A 45 -7.33 11.97 4.86
N GLU A 46 -8.29 12.59 4.18
CA GLU A 46 -9.53 13.11 4.76
C GLU A 46 -10.70 12.29 4.25
N PHE A 47 -11.58 11.88 5.15
CA PHE A 47 -12.71 11.03 4.84
C PHE A 47 -14.01 11.63 5.39
N GLU A 48 -14.94 11.85 4.48
CA GLU A 48 -16.34 12.13 4.78
C GLU A 48 -17.14 10.88 4.37
N PRO A 49 -17.57 10.03 5.31
CA PRO A 49 -18.34 8.83 4.97
C PRO A 49 -19.66 9.20 4.29
N GLY A 50 -20.00 8.53 3.20
CA GLY A 50 -21.27 8.75 2.51
C GLY A 50 -22.49 8.45 3.37
N THR A 51 -22.33 7.61 4.41
CA THR A 51 -23.34 7.34 5.46
C THR A 51 -22.65 7.09 6.78
N SER A 52 -23.02 7.87 7.81
CA SER A 52 -22.54 7.71 9.18
C SER A 52 -23.68 7.87 10.17
N THR A 53 -23.85 6.92 11.12
CA THR A 53 -24.85 7.01 12.18
C THR A 53 -24.63 8.22 13.09
N THR A 54 -23.39 8.66 13.22
CA THR A 54 -22.98 9.75 14.11
C THR A 54 -22.58 11.03 13.37
N GLY A 55 -22.65 11.04 12.02
CA GLY A 55 -22.16 12.18 11.21
C GLY A 55 -20.66 12.42 11.47
N THR A 56 -19.87 11.35 11.41
CA THR A 56 -18.47 11.40 11.78
C THR A 56 -17.60 11.56 10.54
N ASP A 57 -16.78 12.61 10.55
CA ASP A 57 -15.69 12.83 9.60
C ASP A 57 -14.38 12.56 10.31
N TYR A 58 -13.36 12.13 9.57
CA TYR A 58 -12.04 11.89 10.15
C TYR A 58 -10.93 12.10 9.13
N ASP A 59 -9.80 12.57 9.62
CA ASP A 59 -8.53 12.54 8.92
C ASP A 59 -7.64 11.42 9.44
N ALA A 60 -6.65 11.05 8.65
CA ALA A 60 -5.68 10.03 9.03
C ALA A 60 -4.31 10.31 8.42
N ASP A 61 -3.31 10.36 9.30
CA ASP A 61 -1.90 10.40 8.94
C ASP A 61 -1.27 9.02 9.14
N LEU A 62 -0.75 8.45 8.07
CA LEU A 62 -0.05 7.18 8.10
C LEU A 62 1.43 7.40 7.81
N TRP A 63 2.26 6.72 8.57
CA TRP A 63 3.67 6.53 8.29
C TRP A 63 4.03 5.06 8.46
N ARG A 64 4.72 4.46 7.45
CA ARG A 64 5.12 3.05 7.47
C ARG A 64 6.52 2.85 6.91
N LEU A 65 7.34 2.10 7.61
CA LEU A 65 8.61 1.56 7.15
C LEU A 65 8.42 0.08 6.82
N GLN A 66 8.90 -0.35 5.66
CA GLN A 66 8.91 -1.74 5.25
C GLN A 66 10.30 -2.10 4.73
N ALA A 67 10.78 -3.30 5.07
CA ALA A 67 12.00 -3.88 4.52
C ALA A 67 11.74 -5.30 4.05
N GLY A 68 12.48 -5.75 3.05
CA GLY A 68 12.29 -7.07 2.47
C GLY A 68 13.56 -7.63 1.85
N LEU A 69 13.54 -8.94 1.70
CA LEU A 69 14.54 -9.75 0.98
C LEU A 69 13.81 -10.55 -0.08
N ASP A 70 14.21 -10.40 -1.33
CA ASP A 70 13.66 -11.17 -2.45
C ASP A 70 14.67 -12.20 -2.93
N MET A 71 14.20 -13.38 -3.32
CA MET A 71 15.01 -14.49 -3.78
C MET A 71 14.44 -15.07 -5.08
N LEU A 72 15.30 -15.34 -6.04
CA LEU A 72 14.93 -16.10 -7.24
C LEU A 72 14.66 -17.56 -6.85
N LEU A 73 13.41 -18.00 -6.96
CA LEU A 73 13.00 -19.37 -6.63
C LEU A 73 13.12 -20.31 -7.84
N SER A 74 12.78 -19.81 -9.04
CA SER A 74 12.82 -20.60 -10.25
C SER A 74 12.96 -19.73 -11.48
N GLU A 75 13.68 -20.21 -12.48
CA GLU A 75 13.77 -19.61 -13.81
C GLU A 75 13.50 -20.66 -14.88
N THR A 76 12.65 -20.31 -15.83
CA THR A 76 12.22 -21.17 -16.93
C THR A 76 12.33 -20.46 -18.28
N ALA A 77 12.09 -21.18 -19.35
CA ALA A 77 12.02 -20.55 -20.69
C ALA A 77 10.91 -19.50 -20.81
N SER A 78 9.84 -19.59 -20.02
CA SER A 78 8.69 -18.67 -20.04
C SER A 78 8.78 -17.49 -19.09
N GLY A 79 9.58 -17.57 -18.03
CA GLY A 79 9.68 -16.51 -17.04
C GLY A 79 10.42 -16.90 -15.78
N MET A 80 10.36 -16.04 -14.76
CA MET A 80 11.02 -16.19 -13.48
C MET A 80 10.04 -16.06 -12.33
N LEU A 81 10.22 -16.86 -11.29
CA LEU A 81 9.47 -16.82 -10.05
C LEU A 81 10.38 -16.30 -8.94
N VAL A 82 9.96 -15.23 -8.30
CA VAL A 82 10.66 -14.59 -7.19
C VAL A 82 9.80 -14.66 -5.95
N GLY A 83 10.34 -15.14 -4.84
CA GLY A 83 9.71 -15.11 -3.53
C GLY A 83 10.37 -14.08 -2.64
N GLY A 84 9.62 -13.44 -1.74
CA GLY A 84 10.14 -12.46 -0.81
C GLY A 84 9.57 -12.62 0.60
N LEU A 85 10.36 -12.18 1.57
CA LEU A 85 9.94 -12.01 2.96
C LEU A 85 10.03 -10.53 3.31
N THR A 86 9.06 -10.04 4.07
CA THR A 86 8.98 -8.63 4.45
C THR A 86 8.73 -8.47 5.94
N VAL A 87 9.19 -7.37 6.50
CA VAL A 87 8.84 -6.88 7.83
C VAL A 87 8.41 -5.43 7.72
N HIS A 88 7.48 -5.00 8.56
CA HIS A 88 7.00 -3.63 8.57
C HIS A 88 6.73 -3.12 9.99
N TYR A 89 6.81 -1.80 10.12
CA TYR A 89 6.47 -1.04 11.32
C TYR A 89 5.92 0.31 10.89
N GLY A 90 4.95 0.84 11.62
CA GLY A 90 4.44 2.19 11.34
C GLY A 90 3.40 2.64 12.34
N THR A 91 2.89 3.84 12.11
CA THR A 91 1.87 4.48 12.94
C THR A 91 0.77 5.07 12.08
N VAL A 92 -0.43 5.09 12.63
CA VAL A 92 -1.58 5.83 12.12
C VAL A 92 -2.08 6.73 13.22
N LYS A 93 -2.24 8.02 12.91
CA LYS A 93 -2.93 8.99 13.75
C LYS A 93 -4.17 9.45 13.03
N SER A 94 -5.26 9.56 13.75
CA SER A 94 -6.51 10.00 13.19
C SER A 94 -7.22 10.91 14.17
N ASP A 95 -7.61 12.08 13.69
CA ASP A 95 -8.52 12.98 14.38
C ASP A 95 -9.94 12.75 13.87
N VAL A 96 -10.87 12.63 14.80
CA VAL A 96 -12.27 12.27 14.54
C VAL A 96 -13.15 13.41 15.00
N SER A 97 -14.05 13.86 14.14
CA SER A 97 -15.02 14.92 14.42
C SER A 97 -16.45 14.42 14.16
N SER A 98 -17.38 14.76 15.05
CA SER A 98 -18.79 14.48 14.89
C SER A 98 -19.66 15.53 15.56
N SER A 99 -20.98 15.47 15.34
CA SER A 99 -21.95 16.31 16.03
C SER A 99 -21.95 16.11 17.55
N PHE A 100 -21.38 15.01 18.05
CA PHE A 100 -21.34 14.64 19.46
C PHE A 100 -20.02 14.97 20.14
N GLY A 101 -19.01 15.44 19.38
CA GLY A 101 -17.71 15.81 19.88
C GLY A 101 -16.54 15.36 19.02
N THR A 102 -15.35 15.60 19.53
CA THR A 102 -14.09 15.30 18.86
C THR A 102 -13.25 14.32 19.67
N GLY A 103 -12.42 13.56 18.99
CA GLY A 103 -11.52 12.59 19.59
C GLY A 103 -10.37 12.25 18.65
N SER A 104 -9.45 11.41 19.14
CA SER A 104 -8.34 10.91 18.35
C SER A 104 -8.10 9.43 18.57
N ILE A 105 -7.52 8.80 17.55
CA ILE A 105 -7.06 7.42 17.59
C ILE A 105 -5.59 7.43 17.15
N ASP A 106 -4.72 6.96 18.04
CA ASP A 106 -3.32 6.73 17.76
C ASP A 106 -3.05 5.24 17.75
N ALA A 107 -2.55 4.69 16.64
CA ALA A 107 -2.25 3.27 16.54
C ALA A 107 -0.83 3.04 16.02
N THR A 108 -0.16 2.07 16.62
CA THR A 108 1.13 1.55 16.18
C THR A 108 0.94 0.13 15.67
N GLY A 109 1.52 -0.19 14.53
CA GLY A 109 1.45 -1.52 13.92
C GLY A 109 2.84 -2.05 13.57
N TYR A 110 3.05 -3.34 13.77
CA TYR A 110 4.24 -4.05 13.34
C TYR A 110 3.87 -5.46 12.85
N GLY A 111 4.65 -5.96 11.92
CA GLY A 111 4.32 -7.26 11.37
C GLY A 111 5.32 -7.78 10.35
N PHE A 112 4.93 -8.85 9.71
CA PHE A 112 5.69 -9.46 8.65
C PHE A 112 4.78 -9.95 7.51
N GLY A 113 5.39 -10.24 6.38
CA GLY A 113 4.67 -10.72 5.21
C GLY A 113 5.52 -11.55 4.29
N GLY A 114 4.87 -12.05 3.25
CA GLY A 114 5.49 -12.78 2.17
C GLY A 114 4.97 -12.31 0.82
N THR A 115 5.80 -12.45 -0.19
CA THR A 115 5.47 -12.09 -1.57
C THR A 115 5.86 -13.20 -2.52
N LEU A 116 5.12 -13.33 -3.62
CA LEU A 116 5.44 -14.25 -4.70
C LEU A 116 5.12 -13.56 -6.02
N THR A 117 6.15 -13.31 -6.83
CA THR A 117 6.03 -12.59 -8.08
C THR A 117 6.51 -13.46 -9.24
N TRP A 118 5.68 -13.66 -10.23
CA TRP A 118 6.06 -14.26 -11.49
C TRP A 118 6.23 -13.20 -12.57
N TYR A 119 7.39 -13.20 -13.23
CA TYR A 119 7.71 -12.31 -14.34
C TYR A 119 7.84 -13.11 -15.63
N GLY A 120 6.91 -12.90 -16.55
CA GLY A 120 6.95 -13.48 -17.88
C GLY A 120 7.89 -12.74 -18.83
N LYS A 121 8.57 -13.46 -19.72
CA LYS A 121 9.46 -12.86 -20.73
C LYS A 121 8.72 -11.97 -21.75
N ASN A 122 7.40 -12.10 -21.84
CA ASN A 122 6.54 -11.27 -22.68
C ASN A 122 6.11 -9.95 -22.03
N GLY A 123 6.63 -9.62 -20.83
CA GLY A 123 6.27 -8.44 -20.05
C GLY A 123 5.02 -8.60 -19.17
N PHE A 124 4.37 -9.77 -19.17
CA PHE A 124 3.29 -10.08 -18.23
C PHE A 124 3.86 -10.40 -16.85
N TYR A 125 3.21 -9.94 -15.79
CA TYR A 125 3.56 -10.32 -14.42
C TYR A 125 2.32 -10.62 -13.58
N VAL A 126 2.52 -11.42 -12.54
CA VAL A 126 1.57 -11.63 -11.45
C VAL A 126 2.33 -11.50 -10.15
N ASP A 127 1.83 -10.67 -9.24
CA ASP A 127 2.37 -10.47 -7.90
C ASP A 127 1.32 -10.83 -6.86
N THR A 128 1.70 -11.61 -5.87
CA THR A 128 0.85 -11.93 -4.72
C THR A 128 1.56 -11.51 -3.45
N GLN A 129 0.78 -10.98 -2.51
CA GLN A 129 1.28 -10.49 -1.23
C GLN A 129 0.36 -10.97 -0.10
N ALA A 130 0.97 -11.29 1.04
CA ALA A 130 0.27 -11.57 2.29
C ALA A 130 1.02 -10.90 3.44
N GLU A 131 0.29 -10.21 4.32
CA GLU A 131 0.85 -9.54 5.49
C GLU A 131 0.02 -9.84 6.74
N LEU A 132 0.70 -9.96 7.89
CA LEU A 132 0.12 -10.08 9.22
C LEU A 132 0.64 -8.94 10.07
N THR A 133 -0.26 -8.25 10.80
CA THR A 133 0.05 -7.06 11.57
C THR A 133 -0.58 -7.13 12.96
N TRP A 134 0.20 -6.86 13.97
CA TRP A 134 -0.25 -6.64 15.35
C TRP A 134 -0.30 -5.14 15.61
N PHE A 135 -1.38 -4.71 16.23
CA PHE A 135 -1.63 -3.32 16.55
C PHE A 135 -1.72 -3.11 18.06
N ASP A 136 -1.30 -1.93 18.47
CA ASP A 136 -1.58 -1.33 19.76
C ASP A 136 -2.18 0.05 19.51
N SER A 137 -3.33 0.37 20.14
CA SER A 137 -4.03 1.63 19.87
C SER A 137 -4.53 2.31 21.14
N ASP A 138 -4.42 3.64 21.15
CA ASP A 138 -4.97 4.55 22.13
C ASP A 138 -6.15 5.30 21.55
N LEU A 139 -7.25 5.37 22.31
CA LEU A 139 -8.43 6.15 21.94
C LEU A 139 -8.64 7.26 22.97
N SER A 140 -8.80 8.50 22.49
CA SER A 140 -8.99 9.67 23.33
C SER A 140 -10.20 10.48 22.88
N SER A 141 -10.93 11.06 23.86
CA SER A 141 -11.98 12.04 23.61
C SER A 141 -11.48 13.41 24.05
N ALA A 142 -11.33 14.32 23.10
CA ALA A 142 -11.00 15.72 23.38
C ALA A 142 -12.17 16.44 24.07
N THR A 143 -13.41 16.12 23.67
CA THR A 143 -14.62 16.66 24.29
C THR A 143 -14.74 16.30 25.77
N LEU A 144 -14.37 15.10 26.15
CA LEU A 144 -14.40 14.63 27.55
C LEU A 144 -13.07 14.87 28.30
N GLY A 145 -12.03 15.28 27.60
CA GLY A 145 -10.70 15.56 28.13
C GLY A 145 -10.01 14.32 28.74
N ARG A 146 -10.27 13.11 28.21
CA ARG A 146 -9.72 11.86 28.77
C ARG A 146 -9.57 10.73 27.74
N LYS A 147 -8.67 9.80 28.04
CA LYS A 147 -8.56 8.54 27.31
C LYS A 147 -9.78 7.66 27.54
N LEU A 148 -10.26 7.03 26.47
CA LEU A 148 -11.35 6.04 26.47
C LEU A 148 -10.79 4.61 26.51
N ALA A 149 -9.67 4.36 25.82
CA ALA A 149 -8.90 3.13 25.88
C ALA A 149 -7.41 3.45 25.84
N ASP A 150 -6.59 2.65 26.51
CA ASP A 150 -5.14 2.77 26.61
C ASP A 150 -4.52 1.39 26.32
N GLY A 151 -3.73 1.27 25.23
CA GLY A 151 -3.10 0.02 24.83
C GLY A 151 -4.09 -1.06 24.35
N ASN A 152 -5.10 -0.69 23.56
CA ASN A 152 -6.05 -1.68 23.01
C ASN A 152 -5.39 -2.48 21.90
N ASN A 153 -5.30 -3.81 22.08
CA ASN A 153 -4.65 -4.69 21.13
C ASN A 153 -5.53 -4.98 19.93
N GLY A 154 -4.89 -5.11 18.78
CA GLY A 154 -5.54 -5.49 17.54
C GLY A 154 -4.69 -6.43 16.70
N PHE A 155 -5.35 -7.13 15.81
CA PHE A 155 -4.72 -7.98 14.81
C PHE A 155 -5.34 -7.72 13.45
N GLY A 156 -4.48 -7.65 12.42
CA GLY A 156 -4.91 -7.48 11.05
C GLY A 156 -4.13 -8.35 10.09
N TYR A 157 -4.74 -8.61 8.95
CA TYR A 157 -4.08 -9.26 7.83
C TYR A 157 -4.50 -8.65 6.51
N GLY A 158 -3.58 -8.68 5.55
CA GLY A 158 -3.80 -8.25 4.17
C GLY A 158 -3.41 -9.34 3.20
N LEU A 159 -4.23 -9.53 2.16
CA LEU A 159 -3.99 -10.45 1.05
C LEU A 159 -4.17 -9.70 -0.25
N GLY A 160 -3.27 -9.86 -1.21
CA GLY A 160 -3.36 -9.16 -2.49
C GLY A 160 -2.86 -9.99 -3.65
N ILE A 161 -3.47 -9.74 -4.80
CA ILE A 161 -3.00 -10.23 -6.09
C ILE A 161 -3.06 -9.08 -7.09
N GLU A 162 -1.98 -8.88 -7.81
CA GLU A 162 -1.86 -7.91 -8.90
C GLU A 162 -1.40 -8.62 -10.17
N ALA A 163 -1.92 -8.21 -11.30
CA ALA A 163 -1.42 -8.62 -12.60
C ALA A 163 -1.26 -7.39 -13.51
N GLY A 164 -0.27 -7.41 -14.38
CA GLY A 164 -0.05 -6.36 -15.36
C GLY A 164 0.71 -6.86 -16.58
N GLN A 165 0.64 -6.07 -17.63
CA GLN A 165 1.29 -6.37 -18.90
C GLN A 165 2.02 -5.14 -19.42
N LYS A 166 3.35 -5.20 -19.45
CA LYS A 166 4.15 -4.16 -20.09
C LYS A 166 4.08 -4.31 -21.61
N ILE A 167 3.56 -3.30 -22.27
CA ILE A 167 3.39 -3.23 -23.72
C ILE A 167 4.35 -2.18 -24.27
N ALA A 168 5.41 -2.61 -24.95
CA ALA A 168 6.37 -1.71 -25.57
C ALA A 168 5.70 -0.92 -26.69
N LEU A 169 5.96 0.38 -26.73
CA LEU A 169 5.55 1.30 -27.78
C LEU A 169 6.75 1.70 -28.64
N HIS A 170 6.67 2.82 -29.31
CA HIS A 170 7.78 3.35 -30.11
C HIS A 170 8.86 4.00 -29.21
N GLY A 171 10.14 3.71 -29.51
CA GLY A 171 11.26 4.24 -28.75
C GLY A 171 11.32 3.64 -27.33
N ASN A 172 11.48 4.51 -26.33
CA ASN A 172 11.68 4.15 -24.94
C ASN A 172 10.36 4.15 -24.12
N TRP A 173 9.21 4.25 -24.79
CA TRP A 173 7.91 4.31 -24.17
C TRP A 173 7.25 2.93 -24.06
N SER A 174 6.54 2.72 -22.98
CA SER A 174 5.64 1.57 -22.81
C SER A 174 4.37 1.98 -22.08
N LEU A 175 3.31 1.17 -22.24
CA LEU A 175 2.09 1.24 -21.45
C LEU A 175 1.97 -0.03 -20.64
N THR A 176 1.53 0.13 -19.38
CA THR A 176 1.37 -1.00 -18.47
C THR A 176 -0.04 -0.97 -17.86
N PRO A 177 -1.05 -1.60 -18.51
CA PRO A 177 -2.31 -1.88 -17.84
C PRO A 177 -2.10 -2.83 -16.68
N GLN A 178 -2.81 -2.56 -15.56
CA GLN A 178 -2.69 -3.28 -14.30
C GLN A 178 -4.07 -3.53 -13.72
N ALA A 179 -4.23 -4.66 -13.05
CA ALA A 179 -5.39 -4.97 -12.23
C ALA A 179 -4.94 -5.57 -10.91
N GLN A 180 -5.55 -5.15 -9.81
CA GLN A 180 -5.25 -5.63 -8.47
C GLN A 180 -6.54 -5.89 -7.71
N LEU A 181 -6.54 -6.93 -6.89
CA LEU A 181 -7.55 -7.19 -5.88
C LEU A 181 -6.84 -7.35 -4.55
N SER A 182 -7.23 -6.57 -3.54
CA SER A 182 -6.66 -6.66 -2.20
C SER A 182 -7.77 -6.74 -1.15
N TYR A 183 -7.63 -7.70 -0.25
CA TYR A 183 -8.48 -7.87 0.92
C TYR A 183 -7.69 -7.52 2.17
N ALA A 184 -8.29 -6.76 3.07
CA ALA A 184 -7.74 -6.44 4.37
C ALA A 184 -8.79 -6.62 5.44
N SER A 185 -8.38 -7.14 6.59
CA SER A 185 -9.21 -7.31 7.78
C SER A 185 -8.44 -6.86 9.01
N VAL A 186 -9.08 -6.08 9.87
CA VAL A 186 -8.50 -5.61 11.15
C VAL A 186 -9.55 -5.79 12.23
N ALA A 187 -9.18 -6.41 13.34
CA ALA A 187 -10.01 -6.57 14.52
C ALA A 187 -9.25 -6.08 15.78
N PHE A 188 -9.96 -5.40 16.68
CA PHE A 188 -9.46 -4.98 17.98
C PHE A 188 -10.20 -5.66 19.11
N ASP A 189 -9.54 -5.81 20.24
CA ASP A 189 -10.15 -6.31 21.45
C ASP A 189 -11.29 -5.39 21.92
N SER A 190 -12.33 -5.97 22.49
CA SER A 190 -13.40 -5.21 23.14
C SER A 190 -12.87 -4.60 24.44
N PHE A 191 -13.29 -3.37 24.75
CA PHE A 191 -12.90 -2.70 25.98
C PHE A 191 -14.09 -2.06 26.69
N THR A 192 -13.93 -1.77 27.96
CA THR A 192 -14.90 -0.98 28.71
C THR A 192 -14.34 0.42 28.92
N ASP A 193 -15.09 1.42 28.52
CA ASP A 193 -14.71 2.81 28.66
C ASP A 193 -14.74 3.27 30.15
N PRO A 194 -14.19 4.43 30.50
CA PRO A 194 -14.21 4.95 31.87
C PRO A 194 -15.60 5.22 32.45
N TYR A 195 -16.65 5.14 31.64
CA TYR A 195 -18.06 5.34 32.06
C TYR A 195 -18.81 4.03 32.23
N GLY A 196 -18.16 2.90 31.97
CA GLY A 196 -18.73 1.56 32.09
C GLY A 196 -19.42 1.07 30.83
N ALA A 197 -19.32 1.78 29.69
CA ALA A 197 -19.84 1.31 28.42
C ALA A 197 -18.90 0.29 27.81
N LEU A 198 -19.45 -0.88 27.45
CA LEU A 198 -18.72 -1.90 26.69
C LEU A 198 -18.70 -1.49 25.22
N VAL A 199 -17.50 -1.33 24.67
CA VAL A 199 -17.25 -1.09 23.25
C VAL A 199 -16.78 -2.39 22.63
N SER A 200 -17.52 -2.90 21.69
CA SER A 200 -17.22 -4.13 20.96
C SER A 200 -17.08 -3.79 19.48
N ASN A 201 -15.87 -3.97 18.97
CA ASN A 201 -15.56 -3.79 17.56
C ASN A 201 -15.72 -5.14 16.86
N GLY A 202 -16.55 -5.18 15.82
CA GLY A 202 -16.47 -6.24 14.82
C GLY A 202 -15.16 -6.14 14.02
N SER A 203 -14.89 -7.11 13.14
CA SER A 203 -13.83 -6.93 12.15
C SER A 203 -14.19 -5.78 11.20
N SER A 204 -13.18 -4.99 10.87
CA SER A 204 -13.26 -3.98 9.82
C SER A 204 -12.62 -4.57 8.59
N ASP A 205 -13.44 -4.88 7.60
CA ASP A 205 -13.01 -5.58 6.39
C ASP A 205 -13.10 -4.65 5.17
N SER A 206 -12.16 -4.78 4.23
CA SER A 206 -12.23 -4.16 2.93
C SER A 206 -11.80 -5.11 1.82
N LEU A 207 -12.42 -5.00 0.66
CA LEU A 207 -12.07 -5.72 -0.55
C LEU A 207 -11.99 -4.72 -1.70
N ILE A 208 -10.78 -4.28 -2.01
CA ILE A 208 -10.56 -3.23 -2.99
C ILE A 208 -10.06 -3.83 -4.31
N GLY A 209 -10.82 -3.58 -5.38
CA GLY A 209 -10.37 -3.76 -6.76
C GLY A 209 -9.75 -2.49 -7.29
N ARG A 210 -8.62 -2.59 -7.98
CA ARG A 210 -7.94 -1.49 -8.66
C ARG A 210 -7.71 -1.83 -10.13
N LEU A 211 -8.02 -0.89 -11.00
CA LEU A 211 -7.58 -0.88 -12.39
C LEU A 211 -6.63 0.31 -12.58
N GLY A 212 -5.45 0.06 -13.13
CA GLY A 212 -4.42 1.06 -13.36
C GLY A 212 -3.93 1.05 -14.80
N LEU A 213 -3.54 2.21 -15.30
CA LEU A 213 -2.85 2.35 -16.57
C LEU A 213 -1.65 3.27 -16.35
N SER A 214 -0.45 2.72 -16.49
CA SER A 214 0.81 3.46 -16.42
C SER A 214 1.35 3.75 -17.82
N ALA A 215 1.84 4.97 -18.01
CA ALA A 215 2.65 5.36 -19.16
C ALA A 215 4.08 5.56 -18.70
N ASP A 216 4.98 4.76 -19.24
CA ASP A 216 6.33 4.56 -18.74
C ASP A 216 7.36 5.02 -19.78
N TYR A 217 8.41 5.69 -19.33
CA TYR A 217 9.58 6.03 -20.14
C TYR A 217 10.85 5.51 -19.49
N GLU A 218 11.63 4.71 -20.22
CA GLU A 218 12.88 4.12 -19.75
C GLU A 218 14.06 4.62 -20.54
N SER A 219 15.17 4.87 -19.87
CA SER A 219 16.43 5.24 -20.49
C SER A 219 17.58 4.46 -19.87
N GLU A 220 18.48 4.00 -20.71
CA GLU A 220 19.70 3.29 -20.31
C GLU A 220 20.92 4.00 -20.87
N TRP A 221 21.97 4.12 -20.04
CA TRP A 221 23.26 4.66 -20.46
C TRP A 221 24.41 3.94 -19.75
N LYS A 222 25.60 4.03 -20.34
CA LYS A 222 26.83 3.54 -19.72
C LYS A 222 27.61 4.69 -19.09
N GLY A 223 27.99 4.51 -17.84
CA GLY A 223 28.89 5.44 -17.14
C GLY A 223 30.31 5.37 -17.67
N SER A 224 31.18 6.27 -17.19
CA SER A 224 32.60 6.36 -17.61
C SER A 224 33.39 5.08 -17.32
N ALA A 225 33.02 4.29 -16.36
CA ALA A 225 33.61 2.99 -16.04
C ALA A 225 32.98 1.80 -16.80
N GLY A 226 32.06 2.06 -17.77
CA GLY A 226 31.39 1.05 -18.58
C GLY A 226 30.21 0.39 -17.91
N GLN A 227 29.91 0.71 -16.66
CA GLN A 227 28.76 0.20 -15.90
C GLN A 227 27.44 0.77 -16.43
N THR A 228 26.42 -0.06 -16.49
CA THR A 228 25.08 0.34 -16.92
C THR A 228 24.34 1.07 -15.79
N SER A 229 23.67 2.15 -16.18
CA SER A 229 22.71 2.86 -15.34
C SER A 229 21.39 2.97 -16.09
N ARG A 230 20.26 2.92 -15.36
CA ARG A 230 18.93 3.02 -15.94
C ARG A 230 18.09 4.01 -15.15
N SER A 231 17.27 4.76 -15.86
CA SER A 231 16.19 5.55 -15.27
C SER A 231 14.87 5.13 -15.85
N HIS A 232 13.87 5.16 -15.01
CA HIS A 232 12.48 4.92 -15.36
C HIS A 232 11.65 6.03 -14.71
N VAL A 233 10.78 6.66 -15.47
CA VAL A 233 9.79 7.60 -14.99
C VAL A 233 8.44 7.21 -15.54
N TYR A 234 7.37 7.45 -14.78
CA TYR A 234 6.02 7.09 -15.18
C TYR A 234 4.97 8.02 -14.62
N GLY A 235 3.83 8.07 -15.32
CA GLY A 235 2.57 8.59 -14.81
C GLY A 235 1.55 7.48 -14.81
N ILE A 236 0.74 7.38 -13.76
CA ILE A 236 -0.28 6.35 -13.62
C ILE A 236 -1.64 6.95 -13.29
N ALA A 237 -2.68 6.45 -13.95
CA ALA A 237 -4.07 6.71 -13.60
C ALA A 237 -4.70 5.42 -13.04
N ASN A 238 -5.43 5.55 -11.95
CA ASN A 238 -6.04 4.43 -11.22
C ASN A 238 -7.52 4.68 -10.99
N LEU A 239 -8.29 3.60 -11.01
CA LEU A 239 -9.66 3.53 -10.54
C LEU A 239 -9.73 2.45 -9.46
N TYR A 240 -10.34 2.79 -8.31
CA TYR A 240 -10.50 1.87 -7.17
C TYR A 240 -11.98 1.71 -6.85
N TYR A 241 -12.36 0.50 -6.44
CA TYR A 241 -13.70 0.22 -5.94
C TYR A 241 -13.61 -0.69 -4.72
N ASP A 242 -14.19 -0.26 -3.59
CA ASP A 242 -14.35 -1.11 -2.41
C ASP A 242 -15.68 -1.87 -2.51
N PHE A 243 -15.61 -3.18 -2.51
CA PHE A 243 -16.79 -4.07 -2.65
C PHE A 243 -17.52 -4.32 -1.31
N LEU A 244 -16.98 -3.83 -0.18
CA LEU A 244 -17.57 -4.07 1.15
C LEU A 244 -18.17 -2.79 1.73
N ASP A 245 -19.18 -3.00 2.60
CA ASP A 245 -20.12 -1.97 3.06
C ASP A 245 -19.67 -1.21 4.34
N GLY A 246 -18.36 -1.15 4.66
CA GLY A 246 -17.85 -0.36 5.78
C GLY A 246 -17.78 -1.14 7.11
N THR A 247 -17.90 -0.42 8.23
CA THR A 247 -17.62 -0.93 9.58
C THR A 247 -18.79 -0.71 10.52
N ASP A 248 -19.05 -1.70 11.38
CA ASP A 248 -20.02 -1.62 12.47
C ASP A 248 -19.31 -1.72 13.82
N VAL A 249 -19.73 -0.89 14.76
CA VAL A 249 -19.28 -0.90 16.16
C VAL A 249 -20.49 -0.98 17.07
N ASP A 250 -20.46 -1.85 18.06
CA ASP A 250 -21.49 -1.91 19.11
C ASP A 250 -20.99 -1.24 20.38
N VAL A 251 -21.76 -0.27 20.87
CA VAL A 251 -21.53 0.41 22.14
C VAL A 251 -22.68 0.12 23.07
N SER A 252 -22.50 -0.84 23.98
CA SER A 252 -23.50 -1.26 24.97
C SER A 252 -24.88 -1.57 24.38
N GLY A 253 -24.91 -2.30 23.25
CA GLY A 253 -26.11 -2.70 22.53
C GLY A 253 -26.63 -1.67 21.52
N THR A 254 -25.93 -0.56 21.33
CA THR A 254 -26.22 0.42 20.27
C THR A 254 -25.25 0.22 19.12
N ARG A 255 -25.76 -0.16 17.96
CA ARG A 255 -24.97 -0.35 16.75
C ARG A 255 -24.73 0.98 16.03
N LEU A 256 -23.47 1.30 15.79
CA LEU A 256 -23.02 2.46 15.03
C LEU A 256 -22.41 1.96 13.73
N THR A 257 -22.85 2.52 12.61
CA THR A 257 -22.41 2.12 11.25
C THR A 257 -21.73 3.30 10.57
N SER A 258 -20.62 3.05 9.91
CA SER A 258 -19.94 4.00 9.03
C SER A 258 -19.65 3.33 7.69
N LYS A 259 -20.15 3.93 6.59
CA LYS A 259 -19.94 3.45 5.23
C LYS A 259 -19.11 4.45 4.46
N PRO A 260 -17.86 4.12 4.09
CA PRO A 260 -17.04 4.98 3.26
C PRO A 260 -17.59 5.05 1.83
N GLN A 261 -17.15 6.04 1.10
CA GLN A 261 -17.37 6.13 -0.35
C GLN A 261 -16.59 5.01 -1.04
N GLN A 262 -17.23 4.31 -1.98
CA GLN A 262 -16.69 3.07 -2.56
C GLN A 262 -15.84 3.33 -3.80
N LEU A 263 -16.21 4.31 -4.64
CA LEU A 263 -15.56 4.57 -5.92
C LEU A 263 -14.56 5.72 -5.81
N TRP A 264 -13.28 5.45 -6.14
CA TRP A 264 -12.19 6.42 -6.07
C TRP A 264 -11.40 6.47 -7.37
N GLY A 265 -10.97 7.68 -7.73
CA GLY A 265 -10.00 7.94 -8.79
C GLY A 265 -8.65 8.35 -8.21
N GLY A 266 -7.56 8.03 -8.89
CA GLY A 266 -6.24 8.44 -8.46
C GLY A 266 -5.29 8.71 -9.62
N LEU A 267 -4.40 9.68 -9.42
CA LEU A 267 -3.32 10.02 -10.34
C LEU A 267 -1.99 9.97 -9.57
N GLY A 268 -1.00 9.34 -10.15
CA GLY A 268 0.33 9.23 -9.58
C GLY A 268 1.43 9.53 -10.56
N VAL A 269 2.57 9.92 -10.03
CA VAL A 269 3.82 10.06 -10.76
C VAL A 269 4.94 9.41 -9.96
N GLY A 270 5.83 8.73 -10.64
CA GLY A 270 6.92 8.06 -9.96
C GLY A 270 8.10 7.78 -10.87
N GLY A 271 9.10 7.13 -10.30
CA GLY A 271 10.27 6.72 -11.06
C GLY A 271 11.26 5.92 -10.25
N SER A 272 12.25 5.42 -10.95
CA SER A 272 13.39 4.73 -10.36
C SER A 272 14.69 5.07 -11.09
N LEU A 273 15.78 5.00 -10.36
CA LEU A 273 17.14 5.13 -10.86
C LEU A 273 17.94 3.94 -10.35
N SER A 274 18.57 3.20 -11.25
CA SER A 274 19.51 2.15 -10.91
C SER A 274 20.90 2.44 -11.51
N TRP A 275 21.95 2.01 -10.81
CA TRP A 275 23.32 2.22 -11.23
C TRP A 275 24.23 1.05 -10.82
N ALA A 276 25.46 1.08 -11.29
CA ALA A 276 26.45 0.03 -11.07
C ALA A 276 25.94 -1.36 -11.50
N ASP A 277 25.41 -1.45 -12.74
CA ASP A 277 24.83 -2.68 -13.29
C ASP A 277 23.64 -3.22 -12.45
N ASP A 278 22.74 -2.30 -12.01
CA ASP A 278 21.61 -2.55 -11.14
C ASP A 278 21.94 -3.07 -9.72
N HIS A 279 23.19 -2.90 -9.28
CA HIS A 279 23.58 -3.25 -7.92
C HIS A 279 22.86 -2.37 -6.88
N TYR A 280 22.65 -1.11 -7.19
CA TYR A 280 21.90 -0.16 -6.37
C TYR A 280 20.71 0.37 -7.13
N SER A 281 19.59 0.57 -6.44
CA SER A 281 18.46 1.31 -7.00
C SER A 281 17.73 2.14 -5.94
N VAL A 282 17.20 3.28 -6.38
CA VAL A 282 16.28 4.11 -5.63
C VAL A 282 14.99 4.26 -6.44
N HIS A 283 13.84 4.26 -5.79
CA HIS A 283 12.56 4.49 -6.44
C HIS A 283 11.63 5.31 -5.55
N GLY A 284 10.59 5.89 -6.15
CA GLY A 284 9.58 6.62 -5.41
C GLY A 284 8.35 6.89 -6.24
N GLU A 285 7.24 7.13 -5.56
CA GLU A 285 5.94 7.49 -6.16
C GLU A 285 5.25 8.53 -5.29
N LEU A 286 4.57 9.47 -5.93
CA LEU A 286 3.57 10.36 -5.32
C LEU A 286 2.21 10.01 -5.92
N LEU A 287 1.18 9.93 -5.08
CA LEU A 287 -0.17 9.54 -5.47
C LEU A 287 -1.19 10.48 -4.80
N ALA A 288 -2.11 11.02 -5.60
CA ALA A 288 -3.29 11.73 -5.15
C ALA A 288 -4.53 10.93 -5.52
N ARG A 289 -5.47 10.80 -4.58
CA ARG A 289 -6.74 10.09 -4.78
C ARG A 289 -7.90 10.94 -4.30
N THR A 290 -9.06 10.81 -4.92
CA THR A 290 -10.30 11.44 -4.47
C THR A 290 -11.48 10.51 -4.73
N SER A 291 -12.53 10.64 -3.93
CA SER A 291 -13.81 10.00 -4.22
C SER A 291 -14.37 10.52 -5.55
N LEU A 292 -15.01 9.62 -6.29
CA LEU A 292 -15.75 9.94 -7.52
C LEU A 292 -17.28 9.91 -7.32
N GLU A 293 -17.74 9.49 -6.14
CA GLU A 293 -19.16 9.54 -5.77
C GLU A 293 -19.54 10.97 -5.38
N ASP A 294 -18.79 11.57 -4.43
CA ASP A 294 -18.87 12.98 -4.06
C ASP A 294 -17.47 13.58 -4.22
N PHE A 295 -17.25 14.21 -5.38
CA PHE A 295 -15.93 14.64 -5.81
C PHE A 295 -15.34 15.71 -4.89
N GLY A 296 -14.21 15.39 -4.27
CA GLY A 296 -13.45 16.30 -3.42
C GLY A 296 -13.74 16.16 -1.93
N ASP A 297 -14.89 15.60 -1.50
CA ASP A 297 -15.25 15.46 -0.09
C ASP A 297 -14.29 14.52 0.65
N SER A 298 -13.99 13.38 0.03
CA SER A 298 -12.94 12.48 0.54
C SER A 298 -11.74 12.48 -0.40
N HIS A 299 -10.55 12.68 0.16
CA HIS A 299 -9.33 12.70 -0.62
C HIS A 299 -8.12 12.16 0.16
N ALA A 300 -7.07 11.79 -0.56
CA ALA A 300 -5.85 11.30 0.03
C ALA A 300 -4.63 11.69 -0.83
N PHE A 301 -3.55 12.05 -0.16
CA PHE A 301 -2.25 12.30 -0.75
C PHE A 301 -1.23 11.40 -0.07
N GLY A 302 -0.40 10.75 -0.84
CA GLY A 302 0.63 9.90 -0.29
C GLY A 302 1.87 9.82 -1.17
N GLY A 303 2.93 9.31 -0.60
CA GLY A 303 4.16 9.06 -1.32
C GLY A 303 4.99 7.98 -0.65
N SER A 304 5.84 7.39 -1.45
CA SER A 304 6.82 6.40 -0.99
C SER A 304 8.18 6.63 -1.61
N VAL A 305 9.21 6.28 -0.86
CA VAL A 305 10.60 6.24 -1.35
C VAL A 305 11.22 4.93 -0.88
N GLY A 306 11.88 4.23 -1.79
CA GLY A 306 12.57 2.99 -1.49
C GLY A 306 13.97 2.94 -2.07
N PHE A 307 14.77 2.08 -1.46
CA PHE A 307 16.14 1.80 -1.87
C PHE A 307 16.38 0.30 -1.87
N SER A 308 17.16 -0.20 -2.83
CA SER A 308 17.55 -1.61 -2.86
C SER A 308 19.01 -1.81 -3.21
N VAL A 309 19.57 -2.89 -2.69
CA VAL A 309 20.94 -3.37 -2.96
C VAL A 309 20.86 -4.83 -3.38
N LYS A 310 21.53 -5.18 -4.48
CA LYS A 310 21.76 -6.56 -4.93
C LYS A 310 23.21 -6.97 -4.61
N TRP A 311 23.44 -8.19 -4.19
CA TRP A 311 24.76 -8.77 -4.03
C TRP A 311 24.86 -10.14 -4.67
#